data_a76952e0c88a89ae4be9d5fd3427e1f3
#
_entry.id   a76952e0c88a89ae4be9d5fd3427e1f3
#
_cell.length_a   1.000
_cell.length_b   1.000
_cell.length_c   1.000
_cell.angle_alpha   90.00
_cell.angle_beta   90.00
_cell.angle_gamma   90.00
#
_symmetry.space_group_name_H-M   'P 1'
#
loop_
_entity.id
_entity.type
_entity.pdbx_description
1 polymer ?
#
loop_
_entity_poly.entity_id
_entity_poly.type
_entity_poly.pdbx_seq_one_letter_code
_entity_poly.pdbx_strand_id
1 'polypeptide(L)'
;MHSDWRCDSDGPVSPFHVPRHIDGKILDVARSRVLAAASRPVPLWCPWPLPASWLVTGVGWVGDDRSGVRAAVVACSGPGPVEHGPADVLIIAEEPGVGLGPRFAGIRGPDPGTGLTDEMRNTAAHAWVRAAGHPTPLWVVPSPEGRSAYVGEACGLWLYVISWPAAAGFVLAEDLLLHDLGESVPTQLRFGAPSPYLHGEA
;
A
#
# COMPACT_ATOMS: atom_id res chain seq x y z
N MET A 1 -3.59 -5.92 -30.18
CA MET A 1 -2.20 -5.88 -29.69
C MET A 1 -2.19 -6.60 -28.35
N HIS A 2 -1.65 -7.82 -28.28
CA HIS A 2 -1.49 -8.53 -27.03
C HIS A 2 -0.17 -8.08 -26.43
N SER A 3 -0.20 -7.20 -25.46
CA SER A 3 0.96 -6.99 -24.59
C SER A 3 0.90 -8.01 -23.46
N ASP A 4 1.40 -9.20 -23.70
CA ASP A 4 1.64 -10.16 -22.64
C ASP A 4 2.84 -9.65 -21.84
N TRP A 5 2.56 -8.94 -20.76
CA TRP A 5 3.57 -8.62 -19.76
C TRP A 5 4.02 -9.94 -19.13
N ARG A 6 5.27 -10.31 -19.37
CA ARG A 6 5.87 -11.53 -18.83
C ARG A 6 7.14 -11.19 -18.07
N CYS A 7 7.22 -11.72 -16.86
CA CYS A 7 8.48 -11.83 -16.13
C CYS A 7 9.08 -13.20 -16.48
N ASP A 8 10.38 -13.28 -16.73
CA ASP A 8 11.06 -14.53 -17.09
C ASP A 8 10.99 -15.57 -15.96
N SER A 9 10.86 -15.10 -14.69
CA SER A 9 10.75 -15.97 -13.50
C SER A 9 9.31 -16.29 -13.12
N ASP A 10 8.36 -15.34 -13.30
CA ASP A 10 7.02 -15.45 -12.74
C ASP A 10 5.91 -15.62 -13.78
N GLY A 11 6.29 -15.62 -15.07
CA GLY A 11 5.34 -15.76 -16.17
C GLY A 11 4.53 -14.49 -16.44
N PRO A 12 3.22 -14.59 -16.77
CA PRO A 12 2.38 -13.43 -17.04
C PRO A 12 2.20 -12.57 -15.77
N VAL A 13 2.59 -11.29 -15.84
CA VAL A 13 2.42 -10.33 -14.75
C VAL A 13 1.47 -9.21 -15.16
N SER A 14 0.63 -8.78 -14.23
CA SER A 14 -0.24 -7.63 -14.47
C SER A 14 0.56 -6.33 -14.46
N PRO A 15 0.27 -5.37 -15.35
CA PRO A 15 0.99 -4.11 -15.42
C PRO A 15 0.78 -3.28 -14.15
N PHE A 16 1.87 -2.67 -13.65
CA PHE A 16 1.83 -1.71 -12.56
C PHE A 16 1.81 -0.30 -13.13
N HIS A 17 0.75 0.42 -12.82
CA HIS A 17 0.50 1.79 -13.26
C HIS A 17 0.77 2.77 -12.11
N VAL A 18 1.75 3.65 -12.29
CA VAL A 18 2.08 4.71 -11.33
C VAL A 18 2.10 6.05 -12.07
N PRO A 19 1.14 6.93 -11.83
CA PRO A 19 1.18 8.29 -12.36
C PRO A 19 2.37 9.07 -11.80
N ARG A 20 2.99 9.90 -12.64
CA ARG A 20 4.18 10.71 -12.25
C ARG A 20 3.92 11.74 -11.16
N HIS A 21 2.68 12.13 -10.96
CA HIS A 21 2.24 13.06 -9.92
C HIS A 21 0.85 12.66 -9.45
N ILE A 22 0.43 13.21 -8.34
CA ILE A 22 -0.90 13.00 -7.77
C ILE A 22 -1.61 14.35 -7.61
N ASP A 23 -2.85 14.39 -8.04
CA ASP A 23 -3.81 15.44 -7.79
C ASP A 23 -5.23 14.85 -7.72
N GLY A 24 -6.24 15.69 -7.54
CA GLY A 24 -7.62 15.21 -7.47
C GLY A 24 -8.07 14.49 -8.76
N LYS A 25 -7.63 14.91 -9.93
CA LYS A 25 -8.00 14.27 -11.21
C LYS A 25 -7.35 12.90 -11.36
N ILE A 26 -6.08 12.79 -11.00
CA ILE A 26 -5.36 11.50 -11.01
C ILE A 26 -5.97 10.54 -9.99
N LEU A 27 -6.34 11.03 -8.80
CA LEU A 27 -7.06 10.22 -7.83
C LEU A 27 -8.40 9.74 -8.38
N ASP A 28 -9.17 10.58 -9.07
CA ASP A 28 -10.44 10.18 -9.69
C ASP A 28 -10.24 9.10 -10.77
N VAL A 29 -9.14 9.15 -11.52
CA VAL A 29 -8.78 8.08 -12.46
C VAL A 29 -8.52 6.78 -11.70
N ALA A 30 -7.69 6.80 -10.65
CA ALA A 30 -7.41 5.62 -9.84
C ALA A 30 -8.68 5.03 -9.22
N ARG A 31 -9.55 5.88 -8.67
CA ARG A 31 -10.87 5.48 -8.14
C ARG A 31 -11.72 4.79 -9.19
N SER A 32 -11.81 5.37 -10.38
CA SER A 32 -12.57 4.79 -11.49
C SER A 32 -12.04 3.40 -11.86
N ARG A 33 -10.72 3.21 -11.82
CA ARG A 33 -10.08 1.92 -12.11
C ARG A 33 -10.38 0.86 -11.06
N VAL A 34 -10.24 1.19 -9.77
CA VAL A 34 -10.50 0.22 -8.69
C VAL A 34 -11.98 -0.14 -8.58
N LEU A 35 -12.88 0.81 -8.85
CA LEU A 35 -14.32 0.57 -8.83
C LEU A 35 -14.83 -0.21 -10.05
N ALA A 36 -14.13 -0.13 -11.19
CA ALA A 36 -14.47 -0.88 -12.39
C ALA A 36 -14.12 -2.39 -12.28
N ALA A 37 -13.41 -2.80 -11.25
CA ALA A 37 -13.08 -4.21 -11.02
C ALA A 37 -14.35 -5.04 -10.78
N ALA A 38 -14.52 -6.09 -11.58
CA ALA A 38 -15.81 -6.75 -11.77
C ALA A 38 -16.32 -7.56 -10.57
N SER A 39 -15.49 -8.00 -9.64
CA SER A 39 -15.92 -8.92 -8.58
C SER A 39 -15.66 -8.40 -7.15
N ARG A 40 -14.61 -7.66 -6.94
CA ARG A 40 -14.23 -7.12 -5.64
C ARG A 40 -13.41 -5.84 -5.83
N PRO A 41 -13.90 -4.68 -5.40
CA PRO A 41 -13.09 -3.47 -5.40
C PRO A 41 -11.85 -3.65 -4.54
N VAL A 42 -10.70 -3.21 -5.03
CA VAL A 42 -9.48 -3.11 -4.23
C VAL A 42 -9.44 -1.74 -3.58
N PRO A 43 -9.44 -1.64 -2.25
CA PRO A 43 -9.48 -0.35 -1.57
C PRO A 43 -8.24 0.51 -1.84
N LEU A 44 -8.42 1.81 -1.91
CA LEU A 44 -7.36 2.82 -1.90
C LEU A 44 -7.16 3.30 -0.45
N TRP A 45 -6.54 2.46 0.38
CA TRP A 45 -6.36 2.76 1.79
C TRP A 45 -5.46 3.97 2.02
N CYS A 46 -5.98 4.95 2.73
CA CYS A 46 -5.28 6.16 3.13
C CYS A 46 -5.44 6.38 4.63
N PRO A 47 -4.40 6.69 5.39
CA PRO A 47 -4.53 7.16 6.77
C PRO A 47 -5.46 8.36 6.83
N TRP A 48 -6.48 8.31 7.70
CA TRP A 48 -7.37 9.45 7.86
C TRP A 48 -7.90 9.59 9.30
N PRO A 49 -7.76 10.77 9.92
CA PRO A 49 -7.08 11.96 9.40
C PRO A 49 -5.59 11.72 9.16
N LEU A 50 -5.02 12.38 8.15
CA LEU A 50 -3.56 12.37 7.97
C LEU A 50 -2.89 13.05 9.16
N PRO A 51 -1.73 12.54 9.62
CA PRO A 51 -0.93 13.25 10.61
C PRO A 51 -0.61 14.68 10.17
N ALA A 52 -0.31 15.56 11.12
CA ALA A 52 -0.01 16.96 10.82
C ALA A 52 1.13 17.09 9.79
N SER A 53 0.91 17.90 8.77
CA SER A 53 1.85 18.13 7.65
C SER A 53 2.10 16.94 6.75
N TRP A 54 1.34 15.84 6.88
CA TRP A 54 1.37 14.74 5.94
C TRP A 54 0.46 15.01 4.73
N LEU A 55 0.89 14.50 3.58
CA LEU A 55 0.23 14.69 2.28
C LEU A 55 0.13 13.34 1.57
N VAL A 56 -0.86 13.19 0.70
CA VAL A 56 -0.87 12.08 -0.27
C VAL A 56 0.11 12.44 -1.39
N THR A 57 1.07 11.57 -1.63
CA THR A 57 2.20 11.82 -2.54
C THR A 57 2.27 10.85 -3.70
N GLY A 58 1.32 9.91 -3.76
CA GLY A 58 1.21 9.03 -4.90
C GLY A 58 0.05 8.05 -4.79
N VAL A 59 -0.30 7.50 -5.94
CA VAL A 59 -1.24 6.40 -6.08
C VAL A 59 -0.77 5.51 -7.22
N GLY A 60 -1.03 4.21 -7.10
CA GLY A 60 -0.76 3.26 -8.17
C GLY A 60 -1.70 2.07 -8.09
N TRP A 61 -1.78 1.31 -9.17
CA TRP A 61 -2.58 0.09 -9.23
C TRP A 61 -1.96 -0.95 -10.15
N VAL A 62 -2.21 -2.21 -9.86
CA VAL A 62 -1.82 -3.35 -10.68
C VAL A 62 -3.08 -3.94 -11.29
N GLY A 63 -3.07 -4.11 -12.60
CA GLY A 63 -4.20 -4.70 -13.32
C GLY A 63 -4.33 -4.16 -14.73
N ASP A 64 -5.24 -4.73 -15.48
CA ASP A 64 -5.59 -4.33 -16.84
C ASP A 64 -7.11 -4.29 -17.04
N ASP A 65 -7.55 -3.92 -18.24
CA ASP A 65 -8.98 -3.81 -18.58
C ASP A 65 -9.69 -5.18 -18.60
N ARG A 66 -8.98 -6.31 -18.56
CA ARG A 66 -9.54 -7.66 -18.54
C ARG A 66 -9.71 -8.20 -17.14
N SER A 67 -8.63 -8.14 -16.37
CA SER A 67 -8.57 -8.67 -15.00
C SER A 67 -9.12 -7.71 -13.97
N GLY A 68 -9.31 -6.45 -14.35
CA GLY A 68 -9.56 -5.37 -13.42
C GLY A 68 -8.33 -5.06 -12.55
N VAL A 69 -8.52 -4.23 -11.54
CA VAL A 69 -7.47 -3.92 -10.57
C VAL A 69 -7.40 -5.05 -9.53
N ARG A 70 -6.18 -5.54 -9.28
CA ARG A 70 -5.89 -6.63 -8.35
C ARG A 70 -5.03 -6.18 -7.16
N ALA A 71 -4.37 -5.03 -7.28
CA ALA A 71 -3.68 -4.38 -6.18
C ALA A 71 -3.73 -2.87 -6.35
N ALA A 72 -3.71 -2.16 -5.24
CA ALA A 72 -3.65 -0.70 -5.22
C ALA A 72 -2.70 -0.24 -4.11
N VAL A 73 -2.07 0.91 -4.32
CA VAL A 73 -1.17 1.54 -3.38
C VAL A 73 -1.48 3.03 -3.26
N VAL A 74 -1.45 3.52 -2.03
CA VAL A 74 -1.45 4.96 -1.73
C VAL A 74 -0.16 5.27 -0.98
N ALA A 75 0.55 6.28 -1.45
CA ALA A 75 1.74 6.83 -0.78
C ALA A 75 1.37 8.09 -0.01
N CYS A 76 1.85 8.19 1.22
CA CYS A 76 1.72 9.36 2.07
C CYS A 76 3.09 9.74 2.59
N SER A 77 3.43 11.03 2.51
CA SER A 77 4.74 11.52 2.98
C SER A 77 4.57 12.73 3.89
N GLY A 78 5.46 12.86 4.83
CA GLY A 78 5.44 13.96 5.79
C GLY A 78 6.68 14.03 6.66
N PRO A 79 6.66 14.81 7.74
CA PRO A 79 7.75 14.84 8.69
C PRO A 79 7.97 13.45 9.31
N GLY A 80 9.20 12.99 9.27
CA GLY A 80 9.64 11.79 9.97
C GLY A 80 10.13 12.09 11.38
N PRO A 81 10.66 11.08 12.08
CA PRO A 81 11.37 11.29 13.34
C PRO A 81 12.51 12.30 13.15
N VAL A 82 12.71 13.19 14.13
CA VAL A 82 13.56 14.39 14.04
C VAL A 82 14.96 14.12 13.48
N GLU A 83 15.52 12.96 13.75
CA GLU A 83 16.86 12.58 13.32
C GLU A 83 16.91 11.92 11.92
N HIS A 84 15.77 11.65 11.29
CA HIS A 84 15.69 10.83 10.09
C HIS A 84 15.16 11.57 8.86
N GLY A 85 14.85 12.87 8.98
CA GLY A 85 14.33 13.67 7.87
C GLY A 85 12.88 13.30 7.48
N PRO A 86 12.48 13.51 6.22
CA PRO A 86 11.12 13.20 5.75
C PRO A 86 10.86 11.69 5.79
N ALA A 87 9.59 11.36 6.07
CA ALA A 87 9.09 9.99 6.06
C ALA A 87 8.17 9.76 4.88
N ASP A 88 8.16 8.53 4.40
CA ASP A 88 7.24 8.04 3.37
C ASP A 88 6.60 6.73 3.83
N VAL A 89 5.30 6.57 3.60
CA VAL A 89 4.55 5.38 3.95
C VAL A 89 3.72 4.95 2.76
N LEU A 90 3.88 3.69 2.35
CA LEU A 90 3.05 3.05 1.35
C LEU A 90 2.04 2.15 2.03
N ILE A 91 0.76 2.31 1.69
CA ILE A 91 -0.31 1.42 2.11
C ILE A 91 -0.82 0.69 0.88
N ILE A 92 -0.71 -0.63 0.91
CA ILE A 92 -1.01 -1.48 -0.25
C ILE A 92 -2.11 -2.45 0.13
N ALA A 93 -3.13 -2.53 -0.71
CA ALA A 93 -4.11 -3.61 -0.69
C ALA A 93 -3.89 -4.47 -1.93
N GLU A 94 -3.80 -5.80 -1.77
CA GLU A 94 -3.60 -6.68 -2.93
C GLU A 94 -4.26 -8.04 -2.77
N GLU A 95 -4.69 -8.60 -3.89
CA GLU A 95 -5.09 -10.01 -3.96
C GLU A 95 -3.87 -10.91 -3.75
N PRO A 96 -4.03 -12.08 -3.12
CA PRO A 96 -2.97 -13.08 -3.07
C PRO A 96 -2.38 -13.38 -4.45
N GLY A 97 -1.05 -13.50 -4.52
CA GLY A 97 -0.34 -13.83 -5.74
C GLY A 97 -0.03 -12.65 -6.68
N VAL A 98 -0.33 -11.40 -6.30
CA VAL A 98 0.01 -10.23 -7.13
C VAL A 98 1.46 -9.80 -6.94
N GLY A 99 1.95 -9.72 -5.71
CA GLY A 99 3.35 -9.45 -5.40
C GLY A 99 3.74 -7.97 -5.34
N LEU A 100 2.78 -7.04 -5.33
CA LEU A 100 3.10 -5.62 -5.20
C LEU A 100 3.65 -5.29 -3.82
N GLY A 101 2.98 -5.74 -2.76
CA GLY A 101 3.41 -5.57 -1.38
C GLY A 101 4.77 -6.21 -1.11
N PRO A 102 4.98 -7.50 -1.44
CA PRO A 102 6.27 -8.16 -1.34
C PRO A 102 7.40 -7.40 -2.03
N ARG A 103 7.18 -6.89 -3.24
CA ARG A 103 8.16 -6.07 -3.97
C ARG A 103 8.63 -4.86 -3.16
N PHE A 104 7.70 -4.07 -2.63
CA PHE A 104 8.05 -2.89 -1.84
C PHE A 104 8.58 -3.24 -0.46
N ALA A 105 8.09 -4.31 0.16
CA ALA A 105 8.61 -4.83 1.42
C ALA A 105 10.01 -5.45 1.28
N GLY A 106 10.42 -5.81 0.06
CA GLY A 106 11.69 -6.51 -0.19
C GLY A 106 11.64 -8.00 0.17
N ILE A 107 10.46 -8.59 0.13
CA ILE A 107 10.22 -10.01 0.37
C ILE A 107 10.28 -10.76 -0.97
N ARG A 108 10.80 -11.98 -0.95
CA ARG A 108 10.81 -12.84 -2.14
C ARG A 108 9.47 -13.55 -2.30
N GLY A 109 9.03 -13.66 -3.55
CA GLY A 109 7.77 -14.32 -3.91
C GLY A 109 6.59 -13.35 -3.99
N PRO A 110 5.43 -13.85 -4.45
CA PRO A 110 4.26 -13.03 -4.69
C PRO A 110 3.39 -12.78 -3.44
N ASP A 111 3.66 -13.46 -2.34
CA ASP A 111 2.90 -13.40 -1.09
C ASP A 111 3.85 -13.28 0.11
N PRO A 112 3.35 -12.93 1.30
CA PRO A 112 4.18 -12.81 2.52
C PRO A 112 4.89 -14.11 2.93
N GLY A 113 4.48 -15.22 2.35
CA GLY A 113 5.06 -16.55 2.60
C GLY A 113 4.48 -17.25 3.82
N THR A 114 4.82 -18.54 3.94
CA THR A 114 4.32 -19.41 5.03
C THR A 114 4.79 -18.96 6.40
N GLY A 115 5.95 -18.31 6.49
CA GLY A 115 6.47 -17.76 7.74
C GLY A 115 5.52 -16.78 8.42
N LEU A 116 4.81 -15.96 7.63
CA LEU A 116 3.81 -15.05 8.19
C LEU A 116 2.63 -15.82 8.80
N THR A 117 2.18 -16.88 8.15
CA THR A 117 1.07 -17.71 8.68
C THR A 117 1.42 -18.33 10.02
N ASP A 118 2.67 -18.76 10.18
CA ASP A 118 3.17 -19.30 11.44
C ASP A 118 3.33 -18.21 12.50
N GLU A 119 3.80 -17.03 12.11
CA GLU A 119 3.89 -15.87 12.98
C GLU A 119 2.49 -15.46 13.50
N MET A 120 1.51 -15.34 12.62
CA MET A 120 0.12 -15.03 12.97
C MET A 120 -0.52 -16.03 13.96
N ARG A 121 -0.12 -17.30 13.92
CA ARG A 121 -0.61 -18.31 14.81
C ARG A 121 0.05 -18.31 16.19
N ASN A 122 1.32 -17.91 16.24
CA ASN A 122 2.18 -18.12 17.39
C ASN A 122 2.52 -16.84 18.15
N THR A 123 2.31 -15.67 17.53
CA THR A 123 2.75 -14.40 18.08
C THR A 123 1.59 -13.39 18.10
N ALA A 124 1.53 -12.55 19.13
CA ALA A 124 0.62 -11.42 19.14
C ALA A 124 0.96 -10.44 18.00
N ALA A 125 -0.05 -9.73 17.50
CA ALA A 125 0.16 -8.71 16.50
C ALA A 125 1.12 -7.61 17.01
N HIS A 126 1.99 -7.14 16.13
CA HIS A 126 2.97 -6.11 16.46
C HIS A 126 2.38 -4.68 16.38
N ALA A 127 1.34 -4.52 15.58
CA ALA A 127 0.61 -3.26 15.43
C ALA A 127 -0.85 -3.52 15.07
N TRP A 128 -1.67 -2.49 15.19
CA TRP A 128 -3.08 -2.54 14.82
C TRP A 128 -3.46 -1.32 13.99
N VAL A 129 -4.31 -1.53 13.00
CA VAL A 129 -4.96 -0.46 12.26
C VAL A 129 -6.46 -0.72 12.22
N ARG A 130 -7.25 0.28 11.86
CA ARG A 130 -8.67 0.09 11.58
C ARG A 130 -8.89 0.21 10.08
N ALA A 131 -9.24 -0.89 9.43
CA ALA A 131 -9.61 -0.93 8.02
C ALA A 131 -11.11 -1.28 7.89
N ALA A 132 -11.87 -0.54 7.09
CA ALA A 132 -13.32 -0.68 6.97
C ALA A 132 -14.05 -0.71 8.33
N GLY A 133 -13.59 0.07 9.30
CA GLY A 133 -14.17 0.12 10.65
C GLY A 133 -13.78 -1.03 11.58
N HIS A 134 -13.02 -2.02 11.12
CA HIS A 134 -12.62 -3.20 11.88
C HIS A 134 -11.18 -3.12 12.35
N PRO A 135 -10.88 -3.52 13.62
CA PRO A 135 -9.50 -3.69 14.06
C PRO A 135 -8.80 -4.76 13.22
N THR A 136 -7.69 -4.39 12.61
CA THR A 136 -6.91 -5.25 11.73
C THR A 136 -5.51 -5.42 12.31
N PRO A 137 -5.13 -6.62 12.73
CA PRO A 137 -3.81 -6.89 13.26
C PRO A 137 -2.77 -6.91 12.15
N LEU A 138 -1.56 -6.43 12.47
CA LEU A 138 -0.42 -6.40 11.57
C LEU A 138 0.80 -7.07 12.23
N TRP A 139 1.53 -7.84 11.45
CA TRP A 139 2.77 -8.48 11.84
C TRP A 139 3.94 -7.91 11.07
N VAL A 140 5.05 -7.69 11.77
CA VAL A 140 6.32 -7.32 11.12
C VAL A 140 6.77 -8.45 10.21
N VAL A 141 7.23 -8.11 9.02
CA VAL A 141 7.89 -9.04 8.11
C VAL A 141 9.33 -8.60 7.89
N PRO A 142 10.26 -9.55 7.67
CA PRO A 142 11.65 -9.22 7.35
C PRO A 142 11.71 -8.29 6.14
N SER A 143 12.41 -7.18 6.28
CA SER A 143 12.59 -6.18 5.23
C SER A 143 14.05 -5.69 5.20
N PRO A 144 14.55 -5.24 4.05
CA PRO A 144 15.88 -4.64 3.95
C PRO A 144 16.07 -3.44 4.90
N GLU A 145 17.33 -3.16 5.21
CA GLU A 145 17.70 -2.00 6.01
C GLU A 145 17.10 -0.70 5.44
N GLY A 146 16.76 0.23 6.31
CA GLY A 146 16.19 1.53 5.94
C GLY A 146 14.67 1.55 5.78
N ARG A 147 13.99 0.39 5.87
CA ARG A 147 12.52 0.33 5.83
C ARG A 147 11.96 -0.58 6.92
N SER A 148 10.71 -0.39 7.27
CA SER A 148 9.93 -1.37 8.02
C SER A 148 8.71 -1.78 7.22
N ALA A 149 8.32 -3.06 7.33
CA ALA A 149 7.16 -3.60 6.63
C ALA A 149 6.29 -4.40 7.60
N TYR A 150 5.00 -4.12 7.54
CA TYR A 150 3.96 -4.78 8.32
C TYR A 150 2.93 -5.36 7.36
N VAL A 151 2.41 -6.53 7.70
CA VAL A 151 1.44 -7.25 6.89
C VAL A 151 0.29 -7.76 7.75
N GLY A 152 -0.91 -7.67 7.23
CA GLY A 152 -2.12 -8.24 7.78
C GLY A 152 -3.11 -8.54 6.66
N GLU A 153 -4.35 -8.82 7.06
CA GLU A 153 -5.45 -9.06 6.13
C GLU A 153 -6.59 -8.08 6.43
N ALA A 154 -7.07 -7.38 5.40
CA ALA A 154 -8.25 -6.54 5.48
C ALA A 154 -9.18 -6.81 4.29
N CYS A 155 -10.46 -7.04 4.55
CA CYS A 155 -11.45 -7.33 3.51
C CYS A 155 -11.06 -8.51 2.60
N GLY A 156 -10.34 -9.52 3.10
CA GLY A 156 -9.85 -10.68 2.34
C GLY A 156 -8.76 -10.36 1.32
N LEU A 157 -8.06 -9.28 1.51
CA LEU A 157 -6.89 -8.86 0.75
C LEU A 157 -5.69 -8.74 1.68
N TRP A 158 -4.49 -8.96 1.18
CA TRP A 158 -3.29 -8.60 1.92
C TRP A 158 -3.25 -7.08 2.10
N LEU A 159 -2.98 -6.65 3.31
CA LEU A 159 -2.74 -5.26 3.68
C LEU A 159 -1.28 -5.11 4.09
N TYR A 160 -0.52 -4.33 3.32
CA TYR A 160 0.85 -3.97 3.68
C TYR A 160 0.91 -2.51 4.11
N VAL A 161 1.69 -2.25 5.15
CA VAL A 161 2.11 -0.90 5.54
C VAL A 161 3.63 -0.89 5.57
N ILE A 162 4.23 -0.12 4.67
CA ILE A 162 5.68 -0.10 4.47
C ILE A 162 6.14 1.34 4.64
N SER A 163 7.17 1.56 5.45
CA SER A 163 7.63 2.91 5.78
C SER A 163 9.13 3.09 5.59
N TRP A 164 9.51 4.28 5.16
CA TRP A 164 10.86 4.81 5.06
C TRP A 164 10.95 6.15 5.79
N PRO A 165 12.01 6.35 6.61
CA PRO A 165 12.93 5.33 7.13
C PRO A 165 12.18 4.30 7.99
N ALA A 166 12.84 3.20 8.38
CA ALA A 166 12.21 2.17 9.22
C ALA A 166 11.56 2.75 10.48
N ALA A 167 12.17 3.78 11.07
CA ALA A 167 11.65 4.49 12.23
C ALA A 167 10.29 5.19 11.95
N ALA A 168 9.92 5.44 10.70
CA ALA A 168 8.62 6.03 10.37
C ALA A 168 7.45 5.06 10.60
N GLY A 169 7.71 3.79 10.92
CA GLY A 169 6.72 2.84 11.43
C GLY A 169 6.01 3.30 12.71
N PHE A 170 6.52 4.37 13.39
CA PHE A 170 5.82 4.98 14.53
C PHE A 170 4.40 5.43 14.20
N VAL A 171 4.11 5.72 12.95
CA VAL A 171 2.76 6.10 12.51
C VAL A 171 1.72 5.02 12.86
N LEU A 172 2.16 3.76 13.03
CA LEU A 172 1.33 2.64 13.47
C LEU A 172 1.16 2.54 14.99
N ALA A 173 1.89 3.35 15.76
CA ALA A 173 1.77 3.34 17.22
C ALA A 173 0.48 4.03 17.73
N GLU A 174 -0.11 4.86 16.91
CA GLU A 174 -1.44 5.42 17.12
C GLU A 174 -2.45 4.57 16.35
N ASP A 175 -3.62 4.27 16.90
CA ASP A 175 -4.71 3.51 16.25
C ASP A 175 -5.02 4.10 14.86
N LEU A 176 -4.26 3.73 13.85
CA LEU A 176 -4.33 4.29 12.51
C LEU A 176 -5.64 3.89 11.85
N LEU A 177 -6.45 4.88 11.50
CA LEU A 177 -7.65 4.66 10.70
C LEU A 177 -7.29 4.66 9.23
N LEU A 178 -7.67 3.62 8.52
CA LEU A 178 -7.56 3.52 7.08
C LEU A 178 -8.93 3.82 6.44
N HIS A 179 -8.98 4.89 5.71
CA HIS A 179 -10.13 5.33 4.93
C HIS A 179 -9.96 4.88 3.49
N ASP A 180 -11.01 4.35 2.88
CA ASP A 180 -10.99 3.99 1.45
C ASP A 180 -11.30 5.21 0.58
N LEU A 181 -10.26 5.76 -0.06
CA LEU A 181 -10.43 6.85 -1.03
C LEU A 181 -11.23 6.42 -2.26
N GLY A 182 -11.37 5.13 -2.52
CA GLY A 182 -12.25 4.59 -3.54
C GLY A 182 -13.71 4.91 -3.25
N GLU A 183 -14.16 4.76 -2.02
CA GLU A 183 -15.54 5.03 -1.60
C GLU A 183 -15.81 6.53 -1.51
N SER A 184 -14.96 7.28 -0.81
CA SER A 184 -15.13 8.72 -0.67
C SER A 184 -13.80 9.44 -0.48
N VAL A 185 -13.73 10.70 -0.95
CA VAL A 185 -12.53 11.53 -0.82
C VAL A 185 -12.81 12.63 0.19
N PRO A 186 -12.06 12.68 1.30
CA PRO A 186 -12.19 13.76 2.25
C PRO A 186 -11.89 15.13 1.61
N THR A 187 -12.73 16.13 1.87
CA THR A 187 -12.56 17.48 1.28
C THR A 187 -11.28 18.19 1.69
N GLN A 188 -10.69 17.75 2.80
CA GLN A 188 -9.44 18.31 3.34
C GLN A 188 -8.21 17.55 2.87
N LEU A 189 -8.36 16.52 2.01
CA LEU A 189 -7.24 15.77 1.46
C LEU A 189 -6.32 16.71 0.68
N ARG A 190 -5.02 16.60 0.93
CA ARG A 190 -4.00 17.42 0.29
C ARG A 190 -2.98 16.53 -0.41
N PHE A 191 -2.46 17.05 -1.52
CA PHE A 191 -1.49 16.34 -2.35
C PHE A 191 -0.12 17.04 -2.27
N GLY A 192 0.94 16.22 -2.32
CA GLY A 192 2.32 16.68 -2.25
C GLY A 192 3.16 16.28 -3.46
N ALA A 193 4.46 16.52 -3.36
CA ALA A 193 5.43 16.07 -4.34
C ALA A 193 5.43 14.53 -4.43
N PRO A 194 5.76 13.94 -5.60
CA PRO A 194 5.77 12.50 -5.77
C PRO A 194 6.65 11.77 -4.76
N SER A 195 6.14 10.64 -4.23
CA SER A 195 6.91 9.74 -3.38
C SER A 195 8.08 9.13 -4.15
N PRO A 196 9.33 9.30 -3.70
CA PRO A 196 10.48 8.69 -4.37
C PRO A 196 10.44 7.16 -4.29
N TYR A 197 9.95 6.62 -3.18
CA TYR A 197 9.91 5.16 -2.98
C TYR A 197 8.86 4.47 -3.85
N LEU A 198 7.72 5.12 -4.08
CA LEU A 198 6.70 4.60 -4.99
C LEU A 198 7.21 4.53 -6.44
N HIS A 199 8.06 5.46 -6.84
CA HIS A 199 8.62 5.52 -8.20
C HIS A 199 9.91 4.72 -8.36
N GLY A 200 10.48 4.19 -7.28
CA GLY A 200 11.72 3.43 -7.31
C GLY A 200 12.98 4.29 -7.53
N GLU A 201 12.92 5.55 -7.15
CA GLU A 201 14.04 6.52 -7.29
C GLU A 201 14.91 6.62 -6.02
N ALA A 202 14.71 5.70 -5.05
CA ALA A 202 15.43 5.70 -3.77
C ALA A 202 16.30 4.46 -3.58
#